data_f75bb0b01b4b4176511faada4c812d33
#
_entry.id   f75bb0b01b4b4176511faada4c812d33
#
_cell.length_a   1.000
_cell.length_b   1.000
_cell.length_c   1.000
_cell.angle_alpha   90.00
_cell.angle_beta   90.00
_cell.angle_gamma   90.00
#
_symmetry.space_group_name_H-M   'P 1'
#
loop_
_entity.id
_entity.type
_entity.pdbx_description
1 polymer ?
#
loop_
_entity_poly.entity_id
_entity_poly.type
_entity_poly.pdbx_seq_one_letter_code
_entity_poly.pdbx_strand_id
1 'polypeptide(L)'
;PGTMHEYKIYIPQEYDGKKPACLYFGLDGILYNAPVVMDSLITSGDMPITIGVFVQPGVIKDTNGNVIRYNRSNEFDRTDGTFAHSIETEILPAVESHKTADGKAILISKDPNDRAISGASSGGICSFVAAWFRPDLFSRVYTTCGTYVAMRGGNELPALVRKTEPQAIRFYIHDGSQDVWNPIFGHWYEYNLLMASALEFAGYELETKWDDGNHSIKNGSREFP
;
A
#
# COMPACT_ATOMS: atom_id res chain seq x y z
N PRO A 1 -11.57 -7.04 16.37
CA PRO A 1 -12.93 -7.57 16.36
C PRO A 1 -13.95 -6.44 16.18
N GLY A 2 -14.93 -6.62 15.29
CA GLY A 2 -15.99 -5.64 15.04
C GLY A 2 -15.62 -4.48 14.11
N THR A 3 -14.43 -4.47 13.54
CA THR A 3 -14.05 -3.50 12.49
C THR A 3 -14.53 -4.00 11.13
N MET A 4 -15.15 -3.12 10.36
CA MET A 4 -15.67 -3.40 9.02
C MET A 4 -14.83 -2.65 8.00
N HIS A 5 -14.38 -3.36 6.96
CA HIS A 5 -13.70 -2.79 5.81
C HIS A 5 -14.62 -2.82 4.59
N GLU A 6 -14.56 -1.77 3.81
CA GLU A 6 -15.10 -1.75 2.45
C GLU A 6 -13.93 -1.91 1.47
N TYR A 7 -14.11 -2.71 0.43
CA TYR A 7 -13.12 -2.86 -0.62
C TYR A 7 -13.77 -2.90 -1.99
N LYS A 8 -13.00 -2.49 -3.00
CA LYS A 8 -13.36 -2.58 -4.40
C LYS A 8 -12.36 -3.48 -5.12
N ILE A 9 -12.85 -4.25 -6.08
CA ILE A 9 -12.02 -5.15 -6.89
C ILE A 9 -12.06 -4.64 -8.34
N TYR A 10 -10.90 -4.37 -8.90
CA TYR A 10 -10.72 -4.12 -10.32
C TYR A 10 -10.26 -5.42 -10.99
N ILE A 11 -10.94 -5.81 -12.03
CA ILE A 11 -10.62 -6.97 -12.86
C ILE A 11 -10.38 -6.46 -14.28
N PRO A 12 -9.17 -6.60 -14.85
CA PRO A 12 -8.92 -6.18 -16.24
C PRO A 12 -9.70 -7.06 -17.21
N GLN A 13 -10.04 -6.50 -18.37
CA GLN A 13 -10.82 -7.18 -19.40
C GLN A 13 -10.11 -8.44 -19.91
N GLU A 14 -8.79 -8.43 -19.95
CA GLU A 14 -7.92 -9.52 -20.40
C GLU A 14 -7.86 -10.70 -19.43
N TYR A 15 -8.39 -10.56 -18.22
CA TYR A 15 -8.39 -11.64 -17.23
C TYR A 15 -9.33 -12.77 -17.65
N ASP A 16 -8.78 -13.97 -17.81
CA ASP A 16 -9.53 -15.15 -18.32
C ASP A 16 -9.95 -16.14 -17.23
N GLY A 17 -9.50 -15.95 -15.99
CA GLY A 17 -9.82 -16.83 -14.86
C GLY A 17 -9.10 -18.18 -14.85
N LYS A 18 -8.17 -18.43 -15.78
CA LYS A 18 -7.49 -19.74 -15.92
C LYS A 18 -6.16 -19.79 -15.17
N LYS A 19 -5.50 -18.63 -15.04
CA LYS A 19 -4.21 -18.49 -14.35
C LYS A 19 -4.33 -17.42 -13.26
N PRO A 20 -3.60 -17.57 -12.14
CA PRO A 20 -3.50 -16.50 -11.17
C PRO A 20 -2.98 -15.21 -11.79
N ALA A 21 -3.62 -14.09 -11.48
CA ALA A 21 -3.19 -12.74 -11.85
C ALA A 21 -2.23 -12.18 -10.80
N CYS A 22 -1.41 -11.20 -11.19
CA CYS A 22 -0.69 -10.35 -10.25
C CYS A 22 -1.67 -9.58 -9.37
N LEU A 23 -1.21 -9.07 -8.23
CA LEU A 23 -2.00 -8.28 -7.28
C LEU A 23 -1.44 -6.88 -7.15
N TYR A 24 -2.30 -5.89 -7.30
CA TYR A 24 -2.09 -4.54 -6.80
C TYR A 24 -3.02 -4.28 -5.62
N PHE A 25 -2.46 -4.06 -4.43
CA PHE A 25 -3.22 -3.82 -3.20
C PHE A 25 -3.12 -2.34 -2.82
N GLY A 26 -4.19 -1.59 -3.00
CA GLY A 26 -4.27 -0.16 -2.72
C GLY A 26 -4.94 0.13 -1.39
N LEU A 27 -4.30 0.95 -0.56
CA LEU A 27 -4.82 1.44 0.72
C LEU A 27 -5.52 2.78 0.55
N ASP A 28 -6.49 3.09 1.43
CA ASP A 28 -7.40 4.24 1.35
C ASP A 28 -8.34 4.22 0.13
N GLY A 29 -8.64 3.05 -0.40
CA GLY A 29 -9.47 2.88 -1.59
C GLY A 29 -8.71 3.17 -2.89
N ILE A 30 -9.42 3.64 -3.92
CA ILE A 30 -8.81 3.92 -5.23
C ILE A 30 -8.06 5.25 -5.16
N LEU A 31 -6.73 5.19 -5.15
CA LEU A 31 -5.84 6.32 -5.30
C LEU A 31 -5.19 6.31 -6.71
N TYR A 32 -4.53 7.39 -7.09
CA TYR A 32 -3.69 7.52 -8.30
C TYR A 32 -4.42 7.23 -9.63
N ASN A 33 -5.73 7.22 -9.64
CA ASN A 33 -6.52 6.74 -10.79
C ASN A 33 -6.11 5.30 -11.23
N ALA A 34 -5.67 4.50 -10.27
CA ALA A 34 -5.00 3.22 -10.51
C ALA A 34 -5.72 2.27 -11.48
N PRO A 35 -7.05 2.05 -11.42
CA PRO A 35 -7.72 1.19 -12.39
C PRO A 35 -7.53 1.62 -13.85
N VAL A 36 -7.56 2.93 -14.12
CA VAL A 36 -7.40 3.46 -15.50
C VAL A 36 -5.96 3.31 -15.98
N VAL A 37 -4.99 3.58 -15.09
CA VAL A 37 -3.56 3.41 -15.40
C VAL A 37 -3.25 1.94 -15.64
N MET A 38 -3.70 1.05 -14.77
CA MET A 38 -3.51 -0.40 -14.90
C MET A 38 -4.13 -0.93 -16.19
N ASP A 39 -5.34 -0.50 -16.51
CA ASP A 39 -6.04 -0.90 -17.75
C ASP A 39 -5.22 -0.51 -18.99
N SER A 40 -4.71 0.71 -19.02
CA SER A 40 -3.85 1.19 -20.11
C SER A 40 -2.56 0.37 -20.24
N LEU A 41 -1.86 0.12 -19.13
CA LEU A 41 -0.59 -0.62 -19.12
C LEU A 41 -0.76 -2.11 -19.43
N ILE A 42 -1.85 -2.73 -18.98
CA ILE A 42 -2.16 -4.13 -19.31
C ILE A 42 -2.48 -4.25 -20.80
N THR A 43 -3.30 -3.35 -21.34
CA THR A 43 -3.67 -3.35 -22.75
C THR A 43 -2.46 -3.11 -23.66
N SER A 44 -1.51 -2.24 -23.27
CA SER A 44 -0.26 -2.02 -24.03
C SER A 44 0.75 -3.15 -23.89
N GLY A 45 0.59 -4.05 -22.91
CA GLY A 45 1.53 -5.13 -22.61
C GLY A 45 2.71 -4.71 -21.73
N ASP A 46 2.69 -3.50 -21.17
CA ASP A 46 3.72 -2.98 -20.26
C ASP A 46 3.54 -3.47 -18.81
N MET A 47 2.35 -3.98 -18.49
CA MET A 47 2.03 -4.59 -17.21
C MET A 47 1.40 -5.98 -17.42
N PRO A 48 1.78 -7.00 -16.64
CA PRO A 48 1.09 -8.28 -16.65
C PRO A 48 -0.37 -8.11 -16.19
N ILE A 49 -1.20 -9.12 -16.48
CA ILE A 49 -2.58 -9.14 -15.98
C ILE A 49 -2.57 -9.04 -14.45
N THR A 50 -3.11 -7.94 -13.95
CA THR A 50 -3.05 -7.55 -12.53
C THR A 50 -4.46 -7.23 -12.03
N ILE A 51 -4.88 -7.90 -10.97
CA ILE A 51 -6.12 -7.59 -10.25
C ILE A 51 -5.82 -6.51 -9.21
N GLY A 52 -6.66 -5.45 -9.19
CA GLY A 52 -6.58 -4.41 -8.18
C GLY A 52 -7.54 -4.68 -7.02
N VAL A 53 -7.04 -4.61 -5.80
CA VAL A 53 -7.85 -4.69 -4.56
C VAL A 53 -7.65 -3.39 -3.79
N PHE A 54 -8.69 -2.60 -3.65
CA PHE A 54 -8.65 -1.26 -3.06
C PHE A 54 -9.44 -1.23 -1.77
N VAL A 55 -8.77 -1.12 -0.63
CA VAL A 55 -9.34 -1.28 0.70
C VAL A 55 -9.45 0.04 1.43
N GLN A 56 -10.64 0.35 1.94
CA GLN A 56 -10.84 1.47 2.86
C GLN A 56 -10.39 1.09 4.27
N PRO A 57 -9.89 2.06 5.06
CA PRO A 57 -9.62 1.82 6.48
C PRO A 57 -10.88 1.33 7.19
N GLY A 58 -10.66 0.52 8.23
CA GLY A 58 -11.77 -0.03 9.00
C GLY A 58 -12.54 1.00 9.79
N VAL A 59 -13.82 0.74 9.94
CA VAL A 59 -14.74 1.52 10.77
C VAL A 59 -15.48 0.62 11.75
N ILE A 60 -15.89 1.18 12.88
CA ILE A 60 -16.84 0.53 13.79
C ILE A 60 -18.17 1.24 13.63
N LYS A 61 -19.24 0.47 13.45
CA LYS A 61 -20.62 0.96 13.34
C LYS A 61 -21.44 0.57 14.56
N ASP A 62 -22.42 1.40 14.91
CA ASP A 62 -23.45 1.08 15.90
C ASP A 62 -24.50 0.12 15.31
N THR A 63 -25.49 -0.25 16.13
CA THR A 63 -26.62 -1.12 15.73
C THR A 63 -27.52 -0.51 14.65
N ASN A 64 -27.46 0.81 14.46
CA ASN A 64 -28.21 1.55 13.45
C ASN A 64 -27.41 1.72 12.14
N GLY A 65 -26.14 1.23 12.10
CA GLY A 65 -25.25 1.35 10.94
C GLY A 65 -24.45 2.66 10.88
N ASN A 66 -24.53 3.53 11.90
CA ASN A 66 -23.76 4.78 11.93
C ASN A 66 -22.32 4.48 12.34
N VAL A 67 -21.36 5.16 11.68
CA VAL A 67 -19.94 5.07 12.05
C VAL A 67 -19.72 5.77 13.38
N ILE A 68 -19.26 5.02 14.40
CA ILE A 68 -18.92 5.53 15.73
C ILE A 68 -17.42 5.63 15.98
N ARG A 69 -16.60 4.97 15.16
CA ARG A 69 -15.14 5.07 15.23
C ARG A 69 -14.49 4.79 13.87
N TYR A 70 -13.56 5.65 13.51
CA TYR A 70 -12.65 5.45 12.38
C TYR A 70 -11.34 4.84 12.90
N ASN A 71 -10.89 3.76 12.25
CA ASN A 71 -9.73 3.01 12.70
C ASN A 71 -8.44 3.29 11.88
N ARG A 72 -8.46 4.19 10.90
CA ARG A 72 -7.36 4.39 9.96
C ARG A 72 -5.99 4.45 10.63
N SER A 73 -5.82 5.35 11.60
CA SER A 73 -4.53 5.46 12.30
C SER A 73 -4.21 4.24 13.17
N ASN A 74 -5.23 3.58 13.75
CA ASN A 74 -5.01 2.36 14.53
C ASN A 74 -4.57 1.17 13.70
N GLU A 75 -4.92 1.14 12.42
CA GLU A 75 -4.60 0.06 11.49
C GLU A 75 -3.35 0.39 10.68
N PHE A 76 -3.30 1.59 10.09
CA PHE A 76 -2.29 1.94 9.08
C PHE A 76 -1.01 2.51 9.67
N ASP A 77 -1.07 3.23 10.80
CA ASP A 77 0.13 3.77 11.45
C ASP A 77 0.76 2.78 12.45
N ARG A 78 0.38 1.51 12.43
CA ARG A 78 1.05 0.46 13.21
C ARG A 78 2.42 0.16 12.63
N THR A 79 3.34 -0.18 13.52
CA THR A 79 4.69 -0.61 13.16
C THR A 79 4.91 -2.10 13.41
N ASP A 80 3.86 -2.90 13.22
CA ASP A 80 3.87 -4.37 13.34
C ASP A 80 3.11 -5.06 12.19
N GLY A 81 3.26 -6.38 12.07
CA GLY A 81 2.65 -7.18 11.00
C GLY A 81 1.15 -7.45 11.12
N THR A 82 0.43 -6.85 12.08
CA THR A 82 -0.98 -7.18 12.35
C THR A 82 -1.88 -6.94 11.15
N PHE A 83 -1.72 -5.79 10.47
CA PHE A 83 -2.57 -5.48 9.31
C PHE A 83 -2.26 -6.38 8.11
N ALA A 84 -0.98 -6.69 7.87
CA ALA A 84 -0.59 -7.65 6.83
C ALA A 84 -1.18 -9.04 7.08
N HIS A 85 -1.24 -9.47 8.35
CA HIS A 85 -1.93 -10.71 8.72
C HIS A 85 -3.42 -10.66 8.38
N SER A 86 -4.11 -9.55 8.66
CA SER A 86 -5.53 -9.39 8.29
C SER A 86 -5.74 -9.40 6.77
N ILE A 87 -4.81 -8.82 6.00
CA ILE A 87 -4.87 -8.90 4.52
C ILE A 87 -4.85 -10.37 4.07
N GLU A 88 -3.93 -11.16 4.59
CA GLU A 88 -3.77 -12.56 4.20
C GLU A 88 -4.93 -13.45 4.64
N THR A 89 -5.40 -13.29 5.89
CA THR A 89 -6.33 -14.23 6.52
C THR A 89 -7.79 -13.87 6.34
N GLU A 90 -8.09 -12.61 6.06
CA GLU A 90 -9.46 -12.11 5.98
C GLU A 90 -9.76 -11.48 4.61
N ILE A 91 -8.97 -10.49 4.17
CA ILE A 91 -9.32 -9.69 2.99
C ILE A 91 -9.11 -10.49 1.69
N LEU A 92 -7.93 -11.07 1.46
CA LEU A 92 -7.66 -11.83 0.24
C LEU A 92 -8.57 -13.05 0.09
N PRO A 93 -8.83 -13.87 1.13
CA PRO A 93 -9.82 -14.95 1.03
C PRO A 93 -11.23 -14.44 0.71
N ALA A 94 -11.66 -13.31 1.27
CA ALA A 94 -12.94 -12.70 0.92
C ALA A 94 -12.99 -12.27 -0.55
N VAL A 95 -11.91 -11.65 -1.08
CA VAL A 95 -11.79 -11.28 -2.49
C VAL A 95 -11.87 -12.51 -3.40
N GLU A 96 -11.11 -13.57 -3.10
CA GLU A 96 -11.09 -14.80 -3.89
C GLU A 96 -12.40 -15.61 -3.81
N SER A 97 -13.25 -15.35 -2.81
CA SER A 97 -14.60 -15.93 -2.72
C SER A 97 -15.59 -15.35 -3.71
N HIS A 98 -15.31 -14.17 -4.27
CA HIS A 98 -16.13 -13.56 -5.31
C HIS A 98 -15.85 -14.18 -6.68
N LYS A 99 -16.71 -13.83 -7.63
CA LYS A 99 -16.55 -14.13 -9.05
C LYS A 99 -16.55 -12.84 -9.85
N THR A 100 -15.93 -12.87 -11.01
CA THR A 100 -16.06 -11.80 -12.01
C THR A 100 -17.51 -11.66 -12.48
N ALA A 101 -17.86 -10.55 -13.14
CA ALA A 101 -19.22 -10.33 -13.65
C ALA A 101 -19.69 -11.41 -14.65
N ASP A 102 -18.75 -12.04 -15.36
CA ASP A 102 -19.00 -13.16 -16.29
C ASP A 102 -18.81 -14.54 -15.62
N GLY A 103 -18.73 -14.61 -14.28
CA GLY A 103 -18.76 -15.85 -13.50
C GLY A 103 -17.43 -16.57 -13.33
N LYS A 104 -16.30 -16.01 -13.78
CA LYS A 104 -14.97 -16.60 -13.61
C LYS A 104 -14.51 -16.52 -12.14
N ALA A 105 -13.70 -17.50 -11.73
CA ALA A 105 -13.03 -17.43 -10.42
C ALA A 105 -11.99 -16.31 -10.38
N ILE A 106 -11.84 -15.68 -9.24
CA ILE A 106 -10.75 -14.71 -8.96
C ILE A 106 -9.59 -15.50 -8.37
N LEU A 107 -8.50 -15.58 -9.11
CA LEU A 107 -7.28 -16.28 -8.71
C LEU A 107 -6.14 -15.26 -8.61
N ILE A 108 -5.53 -15.15 -7.44
CA ILE A 108 -4.42 -14.22 -7.18
C ILE A 108 -3.13 -15.01 -7.00
N SER A 109 -2.06 -14.59 -7.69
CA SER A 109 -0.74 -15.20 -7.53
C SER A 109 -0.29 -15.16 -6.07
N LYS A 110 0.34 -16.24 -5.61
CA LYS A 110 0.92 -16.33 -4.27
C LYS A 110 2.40 -15.98 -4.23
N ASP A 111 3.01 -15.74 -5.40
CA ASP A 111 4.39 -15.26 -5.48
C ASP A 111 4.44 -13.79 -5.01
N PRO A 112 5.24 -13.43 -3.98
CA PRO A 112 5.37 -12.05 -3.54
C PRO A 112 5.88 -11.10 -4.63
N ASN A 113 6.63 -11.60 -5.63
CA ASN A 113 7.08 -10.80 -6.77
C ASN A 113 5.96 -10.35 -7.70
N ASP A 114 4.83 -11.03 -7.65
CA ASP A 114 3.62 -10.68 -8.39
C ASP A 114 2.70 -9.75 -7.59
N ARG A 115 3.11 -9.33 -6.40
CA ARG A 115 2.25 -8.58 -5.47
C ARG A 115 2.86 -7.24 -5.07
N ALA A 116 2.13 -6.18 -5.40
CA ALA A 116 2.44 -4.81 -4.99
C ALA A 116 1.45 -4.32 -3.94
N ILE A 117 1.93 -3.53 -2.99
CA ILE A 117 1.11 -2.79 -2.02
C ILE A 117 1.44 -1.31 -2.08
N SER A 118 0.42 -0.46 -2.03
CA SER A 118 0.59 0.98 -2.16
C SER A 118 -0.31 1.79 -1.24
N GLY A 119 0.14 2.98 -0.91
CA GLY A 119 -0.65 3.95 -0.17
C GLY A 119 0.03 5.30 0.01
N ALA A 120 -0.74 6.25 0.53
CA ALA A 120 -0.28 7.59 0.83
C ALA A 120 -0.41 7.90 2.32
N SER A 121 0.50 8.69 2.88
CA SER A 121 0.47 9.13 4.28
C SER A 121 0.47 7.93 5.24
N SER A 122 -0.55 7.76 6.09
CA SER A 122 -0.71 6.53 6.89
C SER A 122 -0.78 5.27 6.02
N GLY A 123 -1.37 5.34 4.82
CA GLY A 123 -1.33 4.23 3.86
C GLY A 123 0.08 3.95 3.35
N GLY A 124 0.93 4.97 3.21
CA GLY A 124 2.33 4.83 2.80
C GLY A 124 3.16 4.05 3.82
N ILE A 125 3.11 4.43 5.10
CA ILE A 125 3.78 3.66 6.15
C ILE A 125 3.19 2.24 6.27
N CYS A 126 1.87 2.09 6.15
CA CYS A 126 1.23 0.77 6.18
C CYS A 126 1.73 -0.15 5.06
N SER A 127 1.89 0.38 3.84
CA SER A 127 2.44 -0.37 2.70
C SER A 127 3.85 -0.87 2.99
N PHE A 128 4.71 -0.01 3.53
CA PHE A 128 6.05 -0.37 3.96
C PHE A 128 6.02 -1.46 5.03
N VAL A 129 5.30 -1.22 6.12
CA VAL A 129 5.23 -2.13 7.27
C VAL A 129 4.65 -3.49 6.89
N ALA A 130 3.63 -3.53 6.02
CA ALA A 130 3.04 -4.78 5.56
C ALA A 130 4.07 -5.65 4.81
N ALA A 131 4.81 -5.07 3.86
CA ALA A 131 5.85 -5.79 3.14
C ALA A 131 7.04 -6.14 4.04
N TRP A 132 7.43 -5.23 4.96
CA TRP A 132 8.54 -5.43 5.88
C TRP A 132 8.37 -6.64 6.80
N PHE A 133 7.19 -6.79 7.39
CA PHE A 133 6.88 -7.92 8.28
C PHE A 133 6.40 -9.17 7.54
N ARG A 134 5.97 -9.03 6.27
CA ARG A 134 5.50 -10.12 5.45
C ARG A 134 6.06 -10.01 4.00
N PRO A 135 7.40 -10.16 3.86
CA PRO A 135 8.06 -10.15 2.55
C PRO A 135 7.67 -11.35 1.67
N ASP A 136 7.10 -12.38 2.29
CA ASP A 136 6.47 -13.53 1.63
C ASP A 136 5.07 -13.20 1.05
N LEU A 137 4.45 -12.10 1.49
CA LEU A 137 3.14 -11.65 1.02
C LEU A 137 3.25 -10.56 -0.03
N PHE A 138 4.17 -9.60 0.14
CA PHE A 138 4.42 -8.49 -0.78
C PHE A 138 5.92 -8.24 -0.92
N SER A 139 6.40 -8.11 -2.16
CA SER A 139 7.78 -7.70 -2.43
C SER A 139 7.92 -6.38 -3.20
N ARG A 140 6.81 -5.69 -3.48
CA ARG A 140 6.80 -4.39 -4.18
C ARG A 140 6.01 -3.37 -3.39
N VAL A 141 6.64 -2.25 -3.05
CA VAL A 141 6.04 -1.19 -2.23
C VAL A 141 6.07 0.13 -2.98
N TYR A 142 4.91 0.75 -3.12
CA TYR A 142 4.76 2.11 -3.63
C TYR A 142 4.21 3.00 -2.51
N THR A 143 4.99 3.94 -2.02
CA THR A 143 4.62 4.83 -0.91
C THR A 143 4.79 6.28 -1.29
N THR A 144 3.77 7.09 -1.02
CA THR A 144 3.79 8.53 -1.26
C THR A 144 3.50 9.30 0.02
N CYS A 145 4.22 10.39 0.28
CA CYS A 145 4.15 11.21 1.48
C CYS A 145 3.98 10.37 2.77
N GLY A 146 4.77 9.30 2.90
CA GLY A 146 4.62 8.29 3.96
C GLY A 146 4.76 8.87 5.36
N THR A 147 3.93 8.41 6.31
CA THR A 147 3.91 8.87 7.71
C THR A 147 5.04 8.21 8.51
N TYR A 148 6.30 8.39 8.08
CA TYR A 148 7.48 7.88 8.79
C TYR A 148 7.92 8.77 9.95
N VAL A 149 7.06 9.68 10.41
CA VAL A 149 7.27 10.60 11.52
C VAL A 149 7.00 9.94 12.88
N ALA A 150 7.17 10.69 13.97
CA ALA A 150 7.00 10.17 15.33
C ALA A 150 5.56 9.74 15.70
N MET A 151 4.62 9.83 14.76
CA MET A 151 3.27 9.30 14.96
C MET A 151 3.34 7.78 15.09
N ARG A 152 2.91 7.25 16.23
CA ARG A 152 2.89 5.81 16.55
C ARG A 152 4.21 5.06 16.28
N GLY A 153 5.35 5.73 16.35
CA GLY A 153 6.67 5.10 16.23
C GLY A 153 7.19 4.95 14.80
N GLY A 154 6.58 5.60 13.81
CA GLY A 154 7.05 5.54 12.42
C GLY A 154 8.49 6.03 12.24
N ASN A 155 8.94 6.96 13.09
CA ASN A 155 10.30 7.49 13.10
C ASN A 155 11.39 6.48 13.51
N GLU A 156 11.03 5.32 13.99
CA GLU A 156 11.97 4.24 14.34
C GLU A 156 12.32 3.35 13.13
N LEU A 157 11.49 3.38 12.08
CA LEU A 157 11.65 2.50 10.93
C LEU A 157 12.97 2.71 10.16
N PRO A 158 13.49 3.94 9.94
CA PRO A 158 14.81 4.10 9.32
C PRO A 158 15.94 3.42 10.11
N ALA A 159 15.88 3.45 11.45
CA ALA A 159 16.85 2.75 12.29
C ALA A 159 16.65 1.23 12.24
N LEU A 160 15.42 0.75 12.17
CA LEU A 160 15.10 -0.66 11.98
C LEU A 160 15.67 -1.20 10.67
N VAL A 161 15.49 -0.48 9.57
CA VAL A 161 16.05 -0.85 8.25
C VAL A 161 17.57 -1.00 8.33
N ARG A 162 18.27 -0.02 8.93
CA ARG A 162 19.74 -0.02 9.02
C ARG A 162 20.35 -1.16 9.85
N LYS A 163 19.58 -1.76 10.73
CA LYS A 163 20.06 -2.83 11.65
C LYS A 163 19.48 -4.21 11.32
N THR A 164 18.77 -4.33 10.22
CA THR A 164 18.15 -5.60 9.79
C THR A 164 18.79 -6.05 8.47
N GLU A 165 19.02 -7.35 8.32
CA GLU A 165 19.49 -7.92 7.07
C GLU A 165 18.48 -7.63 5.95
N PRO A 166 18.95 -7.26 4.73
CA PRO A 166 18.08 -6.94 3.62
C PRO A 166 17.15 -8.10 3.24
N GLN A 167 15.92 -7.77 2.96
CA GLN A 167 14.88 -8.69 2.50
C GLN A 167 14.63 -8.50 1.00
N ALA A 168 13.98 -9.45 0.34
CA ALA A 168 13.66 -9.39 -1.09
C ALA A 168 12.46 -8.46 -1.36
N ILE A 169 12.61 -7.18 -1.06
CA ILE A 169 11.60 -6.14 -1.26
C ILE A 169 12.21 -5.01 -2.09
N ARG A 170 11.45 -4.44 -3.01
CA ARG A 170 11.80 -3.24 -3.77
C ARG A 170 10.82 -2.12 -3.46
N PHE A 171 11.33 -0.89 -3.44
CA PHE A 171 10.61 0.27 -2.98
C PHE A 171 10.57 1.39 -4.01
N TYR A 172 9.44 2.05 -4.10
CA TYR A 172 9.30 3.36 -4.70
C TYR A 172 8.81 4.34 -3.64
N ILE A 173 9.54 5.44 -3.43
CA ILE A 173 9.18 6.49 -2.46
C ILE A 173 9.04 7.83 -3.18
N HIS A 174 7.91 8.47 -3.00
CA HIS A 174 7.66 9.82 -3.48
C HIS A 174 7.25 10.74 -2.34
N ASP A 175 7.78 11.96 -2.31
CA ASP A 175 7.30 13.03 -1.46
C ASP A 175 7.68 14.41 -2.00
N GLY A 176 6.99 15.45 -1.53
CA GLY A 176 7.23 16.83 -1.89
C GLY A 176 7.83 17.65 -0.75
N SER A 177 8.74 18.57 -1.08
CA SER A 177 9.47 19.38 -0.12
C SER A 177 8.61 20.35 0.72
N GLN A 178 7.37 20.59 0.31
CA GLN A 178 6.39 21.40 1.04
C GLN A 178 5.40 20.54 1.84
N ASP A 179 5.77 19.30 2.16
CA ASP A 179 4.95 18.43 2.99
C ASP A 179 4.84 18.95 4.43
N VAL A 180 3.92 18.37 5.18
CA VAL A 180 3.52 18.81 6.54
C VAL A 180 4.72 18.81 7.49
N TRP A 181 4.85 19.89 8.22
CA TRP A 181 5.63 19.95 9.45
C TRP A 181 4.71 20.04 10.67
N ASN A 182 5.00 19.24 11.68
CA ASN A 182 4.26 19.22 12.93
C ASN A 182 5.23 19.24 14.12
N PRO A 183 5.07 20.15 15.10
CA PRO A 183 6.03 20.29 16.20
C PRO A 183 6.10 19.07 17.14
N ILE A 184 5.08 18.18 17.09
CA ILE A 184 5.02 16.98 17.93
C ILE A 184 5.57 15.77 17.15
N PHE A 185 5.22 15.65 15.87
CA PHE A 185 5.52 14.46 15.08
C PHE A 185 6.76 14.59 14.19
N GLY A 186 7.14 15.80 13.81
CA GLY A 186 8.26 16.07 12.90
C GLY A 186 7.82 16.48 11.50
N HIS A 187 8.74 16.43 10.56
CA HIS A 187 8.58 16.85 9.18
C HIS A 187 8.43 15.63 8.25
N TRP A 188 7.32 15.48 7.55
CA TRP A 188 7.07 14.32 6.70
C TRP A 188 8.15 14.16 5.64
N TYR A 189 8.46 15.22 4.89
CA TYR A 189 9.48 15.16 3.83
C TYR A 189 10.85 14.71 4.35
N GLU A 190 11.32 15.27 5.47
CA GLU A 190 12.61 14.88 6.06
C GLU A 190 12.63 13.41 6.49
N TYR A 191 11.53 12.90 7.04
CA TYR A 191 11.43 11.49 7.41
C TYR A 191 11.34 10.56 6.20
N ASN A 192 10.73 10.99 5.09
CA ASN A 192 10.76 10.25 3.83
C ASN A 192 12.19 10.20 3.27
N LEU A 193 12.95 11.31 3.32
CA LEU A 193 14.38 11.32 2.96
C LEU A 193 15.21 10.39 3.86
N LEU A 194 14.98 10.40 5.19
CA LEU A 194 15.66 9.49 6.11
C LEU A 194 15.35 8.02 5.82
N MET A 195 14.11 7.73 5.47
CA MET A 195 13.68 6.38 5.10
C MET A 195 14.37 5.91 3.82
N ALA A 196 14.39 6.75 2.78
CA ALA A 196 15.10 6.46 1.54
C ALA A 196 16.60 6.24 1.78
N SER A 197 17.24 7.13 2.55
CA SER A 197 18.64 6.98 2.92
C SER A 197 18.94 5.68 3.68
N ALA A 198 18.01 5.23 4.53
CA ALA A 198 18.17 3.97 5.24
C ALA A 198 18.08 2.75 4.31
N LEU A 199 17.16 2.78 3.35
CA LEU A 199 16.99 1.74 2.34
C LEU A 199 18.20 1.67 1.39
N GLU A 200 18.70 2.81 0.92
CA GLU A 200 19.94 2.87 0.13
C GLU A 200 21.13 2.29 0.89
N PHE A 201 21.32 2.71 2.14
CA PHE A 201 22.39 2.19 2.99
C PHE A 201 22.33 0.68 3.16
N ALA A 202 21.14 0.13 3.31
CA ALA A 202 20.91 -1.31 3.45
C ALA A 202 20.99 -2.08 2.10
N GLY A 203 21.11 -1.39 0.96
CA GLY A 203 21.28 -2.01 -0.36
C GLY A 203 19.99 -2.50 -1.01
N TYR A 204 18.84 -1.93 -0.63
CA TYR A 204 17.57 -2.25 -1.28
C TYR A 204 17.48 -1.69 -2.70
N GLU A 205 16.74 -2.37 -3.57
CA GLU A 205 16.28 -1.82 -4.85
C GLU A 205 15.26 -0.71 -4.54
N LEU A 206 15.68 0.53 -4.78
CA LEU A 206 14.93 1.73 -4.43
C LEU A 206 14.89 2.70 -5.59
N GLU A 207 13.69 3.17 -5.91
CA GLU A 207 13.47 4.33 -6.76
C GLU A 207 12.85 5.46 -5.93
N THR A 208 13.30 6.69 -6.13
CA THR A 208 12.78 7.85 -5.40
C THR A 208 12.40 8.97 -6.35
N LYS A 209 11.35 9.69 -6.00
CA LYS A 209 10.96 10.92 -6.66
C LYS A 209 10.70 12.01 -5.63
N TRP A 210 11.40 13.12 -5.78
CA TRP A 210 11.24 14.30 -4.93
C TRP A 210 10.80 15.49 -5.77
N ASP A 211 9.78 16.21 -5.32
CA ASP A 211 9.29 17.42 -5.98
C ASP A 211 9.07 18.57 -4.97
N ASP A 212 8.40 19.63 -5.39
CA ASP A 212 8.04 20.78 -4.57
C ASP A 212 6.58 20.72 -4.05
N GLY A 213 5.96 19.54 -4.13
CA GLY A 213 4.59 19.33 -3.70
C GLY A 213 4.38 19.39 -2.19
N ASN A 214 3.12 19.47 -1.82
CA ASN A 214 2.66 19.40 -0.43
C ASN A 214 2.10 18.02 -0.09
N HIS A 215 1.57 17.83 1.12
CA HIS A 215 0.95 16.58 1.56
C HIS A 215 -0.32 16.27 0.76
N SER A 216 -0.16 15.72 -0.44
CA SER A 216 -1.27 15.49 -1.36
C SER A 216 -1.04 14.26 -2.24
N ILE A 217 -2.08 13.41 -2.31
CA ILE A 217 -2.12 12.28 -3.25
C ILE A 217 -2.03 12.71 -4.72
N LYS A 218 -2.33 13.98 -5.05
CA LYS A 218 -2.23 14.49 -6.43
C LYS A 218 -0.81 14.47 -6.95
N ASN A 219 0.18 14.69 -6.09
CA ASN A 219 1.58 14.66 -6.48
C ASN A 219 1.99 13.22 -6.80
N GLY A 220 1.71 12.27 -5.93
CA GLY A 220 1.92 10.84 -6.20
C GLY A 220 1.19 10.31 -7.44
N SER A 221 0.02 10.88 -7.77
CA SER A 221 -0.72 10.49 -8.98
C SER A 221 -0.02 10.85 -10.30
N ARG A 222 0.94 11.77 -10.29
CA ARG A 222 1.72 12.12 -11.48
C ARG A 222 2.85 11.12 -11.74
N GLU A 223 3.28 10.46 -10.70
CA GLU A 223 4.41 9.53 -10.72
C GLU A 223 3.96 8.06 -10.77
N PHE A 224 2.68 7.80 -10.55
CA PHE A 224 2.13 6.45 -10.65
C PHE A 224 2.11 6.02 -12.12
N PRO A 225 2.79 4.91 -12.47
CA PRO A 225 2.97 4.45 -13.84
C PRO A 225 1.67 4.08 -14.53
#